data_4c2f20332b2763d7de535ac402f3d50d
#
_entry.id   4c2f20332b2763d7de535ac402f3d50d
#
_cell.length_a   1.000
_cell.length_b   1.000
_cell.length_c   1.000
_cell.angle_alpha   90.00
_cell.angle_beta   90.00
_cell.angle_gamma   90.00
#
_symmetry.space_group_name_H-M   'P 1'
#
loop_
_entity.id
_entity.type
_entity.pdbx_description
1 polymer ?
#
loop_
_entity_poly.entity_id
_entity_poly.type
_entity_poly.pdbx_seq_one_letter_code
_entity_poly.pdbx_strand_id
1 'polypeptide(L)'
;MKKTLILSLLLAGAASTTQADEARLLRFPATNGQEVVFSYAGDLYKAPLAGGEAQRLTSHIGYEMFARFSPDGQNIAFTGQYDGNTEVFLMPKDGGQPQRLTYTSTNSRDDLGDRMGPNNIVLTWTKDGKGIVYRNRINDSFQGKLWTVNKEGGMPEVMPLPEGGFCSYSPDGKKLAYNRVMREFRTWKYYKGGMADDIWIYDPAAKKVENITNNVS
;
A
#
# COMPACT_ATOMS: atom_id res chain seq x y z
N MET A 1 5.34 -77.97 -13.98
CA MET A 1 6.18 -76.77 -13.68
C MET A 1 5.55 -75.57 -14.38
N LYS A 2 4.78 -74.74 -13.71
CA LYS A 2 4.17 -73.52 -14.28
C LYS A 2 5.04 -72.35 -13.87
N LYS A 3 5.63 -71.64 -14.86
CA LYS A 3 6.38 -70.43 -14.66
C LYS A 3 5.41 -69.24 -14.61
N THR A 4 5.28 -68.62 -13.45
CA THR A 4 4.51 -67.39 -13.25
C THR A 4 5.38 -66.22 -13.64
N LEU A 5 5.00 -65.50 -14.70
CA LEU A 5 5.62 -64.26 -15.15
C LEU A 5 5.02 -63.08 -14.34
N ILE A 6 5.81 -62.43 -13.49
CA ILE A 6 5.43 -61.23 -12.80
C ILE A 6 5.75 -60.04 -13.69
N LEU A 7 4.72 -59.39 -14.20
CA LEU A 7 4.81 -58.16 -14.98
C LEU A 7 4.79 -56.96 -14.03
N SER A 8 5.95 -56.39 -13.77
CA SER A 8 6.09 -55.14 -12.99
C SER A 8 5.67 -53.97 -13.84
N LEU A 9 4.50 -53.39 -13.55
CA LEU A 9 4.03 -52.17 -14.15
C LEU A 9 4.71 -50.97 -13.50
N LEU A 10 5.71 -50.37 -14.15
CA LEU A 10 6.30 -49.09 -13.74
C LEU A 10 5.30 -47.97 -14.10
N LEU A 11 4.59 -47.44 -13.08
CA LEU A 11 3.87 -46.19 -13.21
C LEU A 11 4.91 -45.04 -13.23
N ALA A 12 5.26 -44.57 -14.42
CA ALA A 12 5.94 -43.31 -14.57
C ALA A 12 4.90 -42.19 -14.31
N GLY A 13 4.90 -41.66 -13.10
CA GLY A 13 4.14 -40.47 -12.75
C GLY A 13 4.70 -39.29 -13.57
N ALA A 14 3.98 -38.83 -14.58
CA ALA A 14 4.26 -37.56 -15.24
C ALA A 14 3.99 -36.46 -14.21
N ALA A 15 5.04 -35.90 -13.62
CA ALA A 15 4.95 -34.66 -12.88
C ALA A 15 4.58 -33.56 -13.89
N SER A 16 3.30 -33.24 -13.99
CA SER A 16 2.84 -32.06 -14.71
C SER A 16 3.41 -30.85 -13.98
N THR A 17 4.46 -30.25 -14.51
CA THR A 17 4.87 -28.92 -14.10
C THR A 17 3.75 -27.97 -14.53
N THR A 18 2.85 -27.65 -13.62
CA THR A 18 1.92 -26.54 -13.83
C THR A 18 2.78 -25.28 -13.91
N GLN A 19 3.03 -24.81 -15.12
CA GLN A 19 3.61 -23.50 -15.32
C GLN A 19 2.56 -22.51 -14.83
N ALA A 20 2.88 -21.78 -13.77
CA ALA A 20 1.99 -20.72 -13.27
C ALA A 20 1.86 -19.68 -14.38
N ASP A 21 0.62 -19.35 -14.75
CA ASP A 21 0.37 -18.27 -15.69
C ASP A 21 0.91 -16.96 -15.13
N GLU A 22 1.55 -16.18 -15.98
CA GLU A 22 2.06 -14.86 -15.59
C GLU A 22 0.90 -13.95 -15.17
N ALA A 23 0.87 -13.59 -13.90
CA ALA A 23 -0.10 -12.65 -13.37
C ALA A 23 0.20 -11.25 -13.90
N ARG A 24 -0.76 -10.67 -14.64
CA ARG A 24 -0.71 -9.30 -15.15
C ARG A 24 -1.58 -8.40 -14.28
N LEU A 25 -1.43 -7.08 -14.40
CA LEU A 25 -2.21 -6.07 -13.65
C LEU A 25 -1.91 -6.05 -12.13
N LEU A 26 -0.70 -6.37 -11.74
CA LEU A 26 -0.23 -6.15 -10.37
C LEU A 26 -0.14 -4.65 -10.08
N ARG A 27 -0.61 -4.23 -8.90
CA ARG A 27 -0.70 -2.81 -8.53
C ARG A 27 -0.10 -2.55 -7.15
N PHE A 28 0.36 -1.32 -6.94
CA PHE A 28 0.81 -0.78 -5.66
C PHE A 28 1.88 -1.63 -4.95
N PRO A 29 2.97 -1.99 -5.64
CA PRO A 29 4.01 -2.82 -5.04
C PRO A 29 4.75 -2.09 -3.93
N ALA A 30 5.15 -2.84 -2.91
CA ALA A 30 6.10 -2.40 -1.89
C ALA A 30 7.01 -3.56 -1.50
N THR A 31 8.23 -3.26 -1.08
CA THR A 31 9.23 -4.28 -0.72
C THR A 31 9.92 -3.96 0.60
N ASN A 32 10.31 -5.01 1.32
CA ASN A 32 11.21 -4.95 2.47
C ASN A 32 12.66 -5.36 2.13
N GLY A 33 12.97 -5.53 0.82
CA GLY A 33 14.27 -6.00 0.33
C GLY A 33 14.40 -7.51 0.17
N GLN A 34 13.48 -8.29 0.70
CA GLN A 34 13.43 -9.76 0.58
C GLN A 34 12.15 -10.23 -0.10
N GLU A 35 11.05 -9.57 0.17
CA GLU A 35 9.72 -9.88 -0.31
C GLU A 35 9.10 -8.63 -0.96
N VAL A 36 8.17 -8.85 -1.87
CA VAL A 36 7.30 -7.83 -2.44
C VAL A 36 5.86 -8.13 -2.06
N VAL A 37 5.13 -7.13 -1.58
CA VAL A 37 3.68 -7.15 -1.40
C VAL A 37 3.03 -6.30 -2.47
N PHE A 38 1.89 -6.75 -3.00
CA PHE A 38 1.18 -6.04 -4.06
C PHE A 38 -0.31 -6.37 -4.01
N SER A 39 -1.13 -5.55 -4.68
CA SER A 39 -2.56 -5.82 -4.86
C SER A 39 -2.79 -6.52 -6.20
N TYR A 40 -3.63 -7.55 -6.19
CA TYR A 40 -4.10 -8.24 -7.38
C TYR A 40 -5.55 -8.69 -7.17
N ALA A 41 -6.43 -8.37 -8.13
CA ALA A 41 -7.85 -8.73 -8.12
C ALA A 41 -8.61 -8.32 -6.83
N GLY A 42 -8.18 -7.24 -6.16
CA GLY A 42 -8.81 -6.73 -4.94
C GLY A 42 -8.11 -7.13 -3.64
N ASP A 43 -7.28 -8.16 -3.67
CA ASP A 43 -6.58 -8.69 -2.49
C ASP A 43 -5.09 -8.37 -2.45
N LEU A 44 -4.48 -8.55 -1.28
CA LEU A 44 -3.04 -8.48 -1.10
C LEU A 44 -2.39 -9.85 -1.32
N TYR A 45 -1.30 -9.81 -2.07
CA TYR A 45 -0.42 -10.95 -2.30
C TYR A 45 1.01 -10.60 -1.92
N LYS A 46 1.78 -11.60 -1.57
CA LYS A 46 3.19 -11.49 -1.24
C LYS A 46 3.98 -12.54 -2.01
N ALA A 47 5.15 -12.16 -2.53
CA ALA A 47 6.08 -13.07 -3.21
C ALA A 47 7.52 -12.77 -2.81
N PRO A 48 8.45 -13.75 -2.92
CA PRO A 48 9.87 -13.47 -2.81
C PRO A 48 10.33 -12.45 -3.86
N LEU A 49 11.19 -11.52 -3.49
CA LEU A 49 11.73 -10.52 -4.44
C LEU A 49 12.57 -11.18 -5.56
N ALA A 50 13.17 -12.33 -5.28
CA ALA A 50 13.90 -13.13 -6.25
C ALA A 50 13.00 -13.85 -7.27
N GLY A 51 11.69 -13.72 -7.15
CA GLY A 51 10.70 -14.45 -7.94
C GLY A 51 10.22 -15.73 -7.26
N GLY A 52 9.17 -16.30 -7.79
CA GLY A 52 8.53 -17.51 -7.25
C GLY A 52 7.01 -17.38 -7.18
N GLU A 53 6.40 -18.29 -6.46
CA GLU A 53 4.95 -18.32 -6.28
C GLU A 53 4.48 -17.22 -5.31
N ALA A 54 3.40 -16.54 -5.67
CA ALA A 54 2.79 -15.52 -4.82
C ALA A 54 1.79 -16.15 -3.85
N GLN A 55 1.91 -15.80 -2.57
CA GLN A 55 0.98 -16.18 -1.53
C GLN A 55 -0.10 -15.11 -1.38
N ARG A 56 -1.37 -15.49 -1.40
CA ARG A 56 -2.49 -14.61 -1.07
C ARG A 56 -2.53 -14.36 0.44
N LEU A 57 -2.56 -13.10 0.85
CA LEU A 57 -2.57 -12.69 2.26
C LEU A 57 -3.97 -12.35 2.77
N THR A 58 -4.84 -11.83 1.88
CA THR A 58 -6.21 -11.42 2.21
C THR A 58 -7.22 -12.07 1.26
N SER A 59 -8.49 -12.12 1.66
CA SER A 59 -9.55 -12.75 0.87
C SER A 59 -10.93 -12.15 1.15
N HIS A 60 -10.99 -10.87 1.50
CA HIS A 60 -12.26 -10.18 1.76
C HIS A 60 -12.92 -9.74 0.46
N ILE A 61 -14.24 -9.51 0.48
CA ILE A 61 -15.00 -9.02 -0.67
C ILE A 61 -14.67 -7.56 -1.03
N GLY A 62 -14.21 -6.76 -0.06
CA GLY A 62 -13.73 -5.40 -0.27
C GLY A 62 -12.32 -5.39 -0.86
N TYR A 63 -11.82 -4.20 -1.15
CA TYR A 63 -10.50 -4.02 -1.75
C TYR A 63 -9.43 -3.77 -0.69
N GLU A 64 -8.25 -4.35 -0.91
CA GLU A 64 -7.03 -4.06 -0.16
C GLU A 64 -5.96 -3.49 -1.09
N MET A 65 -5.34 -2.39 -0.67
CA MET A 65 -4.38 -1.69 -1.52
C MET A 65 -3.37 -0.87 -0.71
N PHE A 66 -2.37 -0.35 -1.40
CA PHE A 66 -1.34 0.52 -0.81
C PHE A 66 -0.63 -0.10 0.39
N ALA A 67 -0.37 -1.40 0.34
CA ALA A 67 0.35 -2.11 1.38
C ALA A 67 1.78 -1.56 1.57
N ARG A 68 2.23 -1.47 2.82
CA ARG A 68 3.58 -1.02 3.20
C ARG A 68 4.12 -1.89 4.32
N PHE A 69 5.29 -2.46 4.14
CA PHE A 69 6.01 -3.15 5.21
C PHE A 69 6.43 -2.16 6.30
N SER A 70 6.33 -2.59 7.55
CA SER A 70 6.95 -1.88 8.66
C SER A 70 8.48 -1.86 8.52
N PRO A 71 9.20 -0.91 9.15
CA PRO A 71 10.66 -0.84 9.06
C PRO A 71 11.40 -2.09 9.53
N ASP A 72 10.83 -2.85 10.47
CA ASP A 72 11.33 -4.15 10.92
C ASP A 72 10.92 -5.32 10.01
N GLY A 73 10.09 -5.07 8.99
CA GLY A 73 9.59 -6.06 8.05
C GLY A 73 8.61 -7.08 8.64
N GLN A 74 8.13 -6.91 9.87
CA GLN A 74 7.28 -7.91 10.53
C GLN A 74 5.78 -7.68 10.31
N ASN A 75 5.39 -6.47 9.92
CA ASN A 75 4.00 -6.09 9.74
C ASN A 75 3.78 -5.44 8.38
N ILE A 76 2.52 -5.45 7.93
CA ILE A 76 2.05 -4.77 6.73
C ILE A 76 0.89 -3.86 7.14
N ALA A 77 1.05 -2.55 6.90
CA ALA A 77 -0.04 -1.58 6.96
C ALA A 77 -0.63 -1.42 5.56
N PHE A 78 -1.94 -1.31 5.44
CA PHE A 78 -2.62 -1.21 4.15
C PHE A 78 -3.96 -0.46 4.27
N THR A 79 -4.46 0.00 3.13
CA THR A 79 -5.81 0.52 3.00
C THR A 79 -6.76 -0.64 2.70
N GLY A 80 -7.77 -0.84 3.54
CA GLY A 80 -8.78 -1.88 3.36
C GLY A 80 -10.20 -1.31 3.35
N GLN A 81 -11.09 -1.97 2.61
CA GLN A 81 -12.51 -1.60 2.48
C GLN A 81 -13.38 -2.75 3.01
N TYR A 82 -13.42 -2.91 4.33
CA TYR A 82 -14.15 -4.05 4.93
C TYR A 82 -15.58 -3.72 5.34
N ASP A 83 -15.85 -2.48 5.76
CA ASP A 83 -17.17 -2.05 6.24
C ASP A 83 -17.79 -0.97 5.34
N GLY A 84 -17.50 -0.99 4.05
CA GLY A 84 -18.05 -0.05 3.06
C GLY A 84 -17.23 1.21 2.85
N ASN A 85 -16.40 1.64 3.80
CA ASN A 85 -15.44 2.73 3.67
C ASN A 85 -14.00 2.24 3.75
N THR A 86 -13.08 3.02 3.21
CA THR A 86 -11.65 2.71 3.27
C THR A 86 -11.05 3.17 4.60
N GLU A 87 -10.25 2.30 5.22
CA GLU A 87 -9.59 2.59 6.49
C GLU A 87 -8.16 2.04 6.49
N VAL A 88 -7.38 2.45 7.47
CA VAL A 88 -6.04 1.93 7.72
C VAL A 88 -6.13 0.65 8.54
N PHE A 89 -5.53 -0.41 8.01
CA PHE A 89 -5.42 -1.71 8.67
C PHE A 89 -3.97 -2.12 8.85
N LEU A 90 -3.76 -2.98 9.82
CA LEU A 90 -2.47 -3.59 10.16
C LEU A 90 -2.62 -5.10 10.25
N MET A 91 -1.67 -5.86 9.72
CA MET A 91 -1.58 -7.32 9.90
C MET A 91 -0.13 -7.79 9.95
N PRO A 92 0.16 -9.00 10.50
CA PRO A 92 1.46 -9.65 10.34
C PRO A 92 1.83 -9.83 8.87
N LYS A 93 3.13 -9.79 8.54
CA LYS A 93 3.63 -9.91 7.15
C LYS A 93 3.27 -11.23 6.47
N ASP A 94 3.03 -12.27 7.24
CA ASP A 94 2.69 -13.60 6.74
C ASP A 94 1.18 -13.87 6.68
N GLY A 95 0.38 -12.80 6.84
CA GLY A 95 -1.08 -12.87 6.89
C GLY A 95 -1.61 -13.01 8.31
N GLY A 96 -2.93 -13.07 8.43
CA GLY A 96 -3.64 -13.16 9.70
C GLY A 96 -4.84 -12.22 9.73
N GLN A 97 -5.46 -12.07 10.90
CA GLN A 97 -6.62 -11.20 11.06
C GLN A 97 -6.17 -9.73 11.00
N PRO A 98 -6.66 -8.93 10.04
CA PRO A 98 -6.37 -7.50 10.00
C PRO A 98 -6.97 -6.75 11.19
N GLN A 99 -6.17 -5.90 11.81
CA GLN A 99 -6.58 -4.97 12.84
C GLN A 99 -6.90 -3.61 12.23
N ARG A 100 -8.11 -3.10 12.43
CA ARG A 100 -8.49 -1.74 12.02
C ARG A 100 -7.87 -0.72 12.95
N LEU A 101 -7.24 0.31 12.40
CA LEU A 101 -6.58 1.38 13.16
C LEU A 101 -7.31 2.72 13.08
N THR A 102 -8.11 2.95 12.04
CA THR A 102 -8.86 4.21 11.85
C THR A 102 -10.35 3.97 11.74
N TYR A 103 -11.13 4.95 12.16
CA TYR A 103 -12.60 4.91 12.19
C TYR A 103 -13.12 6.27 11.70
N THR A 104 -13.00 6.48 10.39
CA THR A 104 -13.37 7.77 9.79
C THR A 104 -14.79 7.75 9.26
N SER A 105 -15.53 8.83 9.47
CA SER A 105 -16.83 9.01 8.82
C SER A 105 -16.64 9.28 7.33
N THR A 106 -17.55 8.82 6.49
CA THR A 106 -17.54 9.14 5.06
C THR A 106 -18.69 10.07 4.73
N ASN A 107 -18.43 11.08 3.91
CA ASN A 107 -19.44 11.95 3.34
C ASN A 107 -19.89 11.42 1.97
N SER A 108 -20.27 10.14 1.88
CA SER A 108 -20.79 9.47 0.67
C SER A 108 -19.81 9.30 -0.51
N ARG A 109 -18.53 9.66 -0.38
CA ARG A 109 -17.53 9.55 -1.46
C ARG A 109 -16.29 8.82 -0.98
N ASP A 110 -16.38 7.51 -0.90
CA ASP A 110 -15.24 6.63 -0.67
C ASP A 110 -15.20 5.54 -1.73
N ASP A 111 -15.41 5.94 -2.97
CA ASP A 111 -15.37 5.05 -4.12
C ASP A 111 -13.95 4.97 -4.66
N LEU A 112 -13.48 3.76 -4.88
CA LEU A 112 -12.19 3.47 -5.52
C LEU A 112 -12.12 3.98 -6.96
N GLY A 113 -13.26 4.13 -7.61
CA GLY A 113 -13.39 4.73 -8.94
C GLY A 113 -13.39 6.26 -8.95
N ASP A 114 -13.42 6.91 -7.79
CA ASP A 114 -13.35 8.38 -7.70
C ASP A 114 -12.01 8.88 -8.24
N ARG A 115 -12.06 10.00 -8.95
CA ARG A 115 -10.86 10.67 -9.48
C ARG A 115 -9.86 11.09 -8.42
N MET A 116 -10.24 11.12 -7.17
CA MET A 116 -9.38 11.42 -6.01
C MET A 116 -8.92 10.17 -5.28
N GLY A 117 -9.40 9.00 -5.70
CA GLY A 117 -9.16 7.73 -5.04
C GLY A 117 -9.83 7.61 -3.67
N PRO A 118 -9.52 6.57 -2.92
CA PRO A 118 -10.09 6.30 -1.61
C PRO A 118 -9.78 7.42 -0.59
N ASN A 119 -10.62 7.57 0.43
CA ASN A 119 -10.46 8.60 1.45
C ASN A 119 -9.21 8.37 2.30
N ASN A 120 -8.92 7.13 2.67
CA ASN A 120 -7.73 6.77 3.43
C ASN A 120 -6.75 6.00 2.54
N ILE A 121 -5.53 6.51 2.38
CA ILE A 121 -4.47 5.87 1.60
C ILE A 121 -3.22 5.74 2.46
N VAL A 122 -2.81 4.50 2.76
CA VAL A 122 -1.55 4.24 3.46
C VAL A 122 -0.38 4.60 2.56
N LEU A 123 0.55 5.39 3.08
CA LEU A 123 1.66 5.96 2.32
C LEU A 123 3.01 5.38 2.76
N THR A 124 3.30 5.46 4.05
CA THR A 124 4.57 5.01 4.62
C THR A 124 4.45 4.80 6.13
N TRP A 125 5.50 4.30 6.73
CA TRP A 125 5.68 4.20 8.17
C TRP A 125 6.56 5.34 8.68
N THR A 126 6.36 5.73 9.94
CA THR A 126 7.35 6.53 10.65
C THR A 126 8.64 5.71 10.82
N LYS A 127 9.78 6.38 10.88
CA LYS A 127 11.08 5.70 10.88
C LYS A 127 11.29 4.82 12.12
N ASP A 128 10.67 5.17 13.24
CA ASP A 128 10.70 4.38 14.48
C ASP A 128 9.76 3.17 14.47
N GLY A 129 8.99 3.00 13.39
CA GLY A 129 8.05 1.89 13.23
C GLY A 129 6.83 1.94 14.15
N LYS A 130 6.58 3.07 14.82
CA LYS A 130 5.46 3.21 15.74
C LYS A 130 4.21 3.77 15.08
N GLY A 131 4.37 4.57 14.03
CA GLY A 131 3.27 5.24 13.35
C GLY A 131 3.14 4.84 11.88
N ILE A 132 1.93 4.87 11.39
CA ILE A 132 1.59 4.74 9.97
C ILE A 132 1.15 6.11 9.47
N VAL A 133 1.82 6.59 8.42
CA VAL A 133 1.45 7.83 7.73
C VAL A 133 0.47 7.50 6.61
N TYR A 134 -0.65 8.17 6.59
CA TYR A 134 -1.68 7.99 5.58
C TYR A 134 -2.27 9.35 5.15
N ARG A 135 -2.82 9.39 3.96
CA ARG A 135 -3.63 10.52 3.48
C ARG A 135 -5.08 10.31 3.87
N ASN A 136 -5.72 11.37 4.36
CA ASN A 136 -7.16 11.40 4.60
C ASN A 136 -7.79 12.63 3.95
N ARG A 137 -8.98 12.47 3.33
CA ARG A 137 -9.70 13.53 2.60
C ARG A 137 -10.93 14.07 3.33
N ILE A 138 -11.24 13.61 4.50
CA ILE A 138 -12.58 13.81 5.09
C ILE A 138 -12.85 15.25 5.50
N ASN A 139 -11.84 15.95 5.97
CA ASN A 139 -12.02 17.30 6.52
C ASN A 139 -11.43 18.35 5.58
N ASP A 140 -12.28 18.95 4.75
CA ASP A 140 -12.10 20.22 4.03
C ASP A 140 -11.03 20.28 2.93
N SER A 141 -10.23 19.27 2.71
CA SER A 141 -9.24 19.31 1.65
C SER A 141 -9.65 18.44 0.48
N PHE A 142 -9.85 19.06 -0.67
CA PHE A 142 -10.03 18.33 -1.92
C PHE A 142 -8.84 17.42 -2.25
N GLN A 143 -7.66 17.81 -1.82
CA GLN A 143 -6.41 17.06 -2.02
C GLN A 143 -6.17 16.02 -0.92
N GLY A 144 -6.66 16.27 0.29
CA GLY A 144 -6.37 15.49 1.48
C GLY A 144 -5.19 16.01 2.28
N LYS A 145 -5.12 15.58 3.53
CA LYS A 145 -4.03 15.89 4.46
C LYS A 145 -3.29 14.63 4.86
N LEU A 146 -2.05 14.78 5.28
CA LEU A 146 -1.27 13.71 5.89
C LEU A 146 -1.62 13.60 7.37
N TRP A 147 -1.84 12.37 7.79
CA TRP A 147 -2.17 11.98 9.16
C TRP A 147 -1.23 10.88 9.61
N THR A 148 -1.08 10.73 10.90
CA THR A 148 -0.41 9.59 11.52
C THR A 148 -1.37 8.88 12.46
N VAL A 149 -1.30 7.57 12.50
CA VAL A 149 -1.95 6.73 13.51
C VAL A 149 -0.93 5.78 14.11
N ASN A 150 -0.98 5.57 15.42
CA ASN A 150 -0.11 4.61 16.08
C ASN A 150 -0.46 3.18 15.65
N LYS A 151 0.52 2.30 15.48
CA LYS A 151 0.29 0.89 15.16
C LYS A 151 -0.52 0.13 16.22
N GLU A 152 -0.52 0.61 17.44
CA GLU A 152 -1.33 0.06 18.54
C GLU A 152 -2.78 0.63 18.53
N GLY A 153 -3.08 1.53 17.60
CA GLY A 153 -4.37 2.25 17.53
C GLY A 153 -4.35 3.57 18.31
N GLY A 154 -5.53 4.10 18.58
CA GLY A 154 -5.73 5.38 19.24
C GLY A 154 -6.18 6.48 18.29
N MET A 155 -6.17 7.73 18.76
CA MET A 155 -6.62 8.88 17.96
C MET A 155 -5.55 9.25 16.93
N PRO A 156 -5.92 9.35 15.66
CA PRO A 156 -5.02 9.87 14.63
C PRO A 156 -4.67 11.34 14.83
N GLU A 157 -3.46 11.72 14.44
CA GLU A 157 -2.96 13.08 14.50
C GLU A 157 -2.69 13.63 13.10
N VAL A 158 -3.13 14.86 12.83
CA VAL A 158 -2.83 15.54 11.57
C VAL A 158 -1.40 16.05 11.55
N MET A 159 -0.68 15.82 10.47
CA MET A 159 0.64 16.41 10.28
C MET A 159 0.52 17.92 9.99
N PRO A 160 1.49 18.75 10.44
CA PRO A 160 1.42 20.21 10.25
C PRO A 160 1.77 20.62 8.82
N LEU A 161 1.11 20.01 7.85
CA LEU A 161 1.23 20.27 6.42
C LEU A 161 -0.13 20.63 5.85
N PRO A 162 -0.21 21.61 4.92
CA PRO A 162 -1.51 22.07 4.41
C PRO A 162 -2.24 20.99 3.62
N GLU A 163 -1.52 20.27 2.80
CA GLU A 163 -2.01 19.18 1.93
C GLU A 163 -0.92 18.13 1.76
N GLY A 164 -1.29 16.91 1.38
CA GLY A 164 -0.33 15.87 1.11
C GLY A 164 -0.88 14.74 0.25
N GLY A 165 -0.06 14.36 -0.71
CA GLY A 165 -0.22 13.16 -1.51
C GLY A 165 0.73 12.06 -1.03
N PHE A 166 1.51 11.46 -1.95
CA PHE A 166 2.53 10.49 -1.57
C PHE A 166 3.67 11.10 -0.78
N CYS A 167 4.25 10.33 0.11
CA CYS A 167 5.38 10.78 0.91
C CYS A 167 6.36 9.65 1.22
N SER A 168 7.59 10.04 1.55
CA SER A 168 8.66 9.14 1.96
C SER A 168 9.60 9.86 2.92
N TYR A 169 9.98 9.19 4.00
CA TYR A 169 11.01 9.71 4.90
C TYR A 169 12.41 9.57 4.31
N SER A 170 13.28 10.52 4.63
CA SER A 170 14.72 10.38 4.39
C SER A 170 15.27 9.14 5.13
N PRO A 171 16.41 8.56 4.69
CA PRO A 171 16.98 7.37 5.32
C PRO A 171 17.26 7.54 6.83
N ASP A 172 17.58 8.76 7.26
CA ASP A 172 17.77 9.10 8.67
C ASP A 172 16.48 9.46 9.43
N GLY A 173 15.34 9.49 8.73
CA GLY A 173 14.01 9.78 9.30
C GLY A 173 13.78 11.24 9.67
N LYS A 174 14.71 12.16 9.39
CA LYS A 174 14.62 13.56 9.83
C LYS A 174 13.79 14.45 8.92
N LYS A 175 13.66 14.08 7.64
CA LYS A 175 12.93 14.85 6.64
C LYS A 175 11.89 13.99 5.97
N LEU A 176 10.86 14.64 5.45
CA LEU A 176 9.80 14.00 4.67
C LEU A 176 9.75 14.63 3.29
N ALA A 177 10.00 13.84 2.25
CA ALA A 177 9.68 14.22 0.89
C ALA A 177 8.20 13.92 0.65
N TYR A 178 7.47 14.87 0.06
CA TYR A 178 6.05 14.66 -0.24
C TYR A 178 5.63 15.46 -1.47
N ASN A 179 4.56 14.99 -2.11
CA ASN A 179 3.85 15.80 -3.09
C ASN A 179 2.55 16.33 -2.49
N ARG A 180 1.95 17.35 -3.13
CA ARG A 180 0.71 17.97 -2.64
C ARG A 180 -0.53 17.46 -3.37
N VAL A 181 -0.34 16.89 -4.56
CA VAL A 181 -1.43 16.44 -5.44
C VAL A 181 -1.32 14.94 -5.67
N MET A 182 -2.33 14.18 -5.28
CA MET A 182 -2.42 12.74 -5.56
C MET A 182 -2.82 12.53 -7.02
N ARG A 183 -1.89 12.06 -7.86
CA ARG A 183 -2.08 11.93 -9.31
C ARG A 183 -2.57 10.56 -9.80
N GLU A 184 -2.43 9.52 -9.01
CA GLU A 184 -2.69 8.13 -9.41
C GLU A 184 -4.11 7.88 -9.91
N PHE A 185 -5.05 8.67 -9.44
CA PHE A 185 -6.45 8.59 -9.83
C PHE A 185 -6.87 9.67 -10.84
N ARG A 186 -5.92 10.49 -11.32
CA ARG A 186 -6.18 11.55 -12.27
C ARG A 186 -6.04 11.05 -13.71
N THR A 187 -6.88 11.59 -14.59
CA THR A 187 -6.91 11.21 -16.01
C THR A 187 -6.06 12.10 -16.92
N TRP A 188 -5.66 13.26 -16.46
CA TRP A 188 -4.82 14.16 -17.26
C TRP A 188 -3.34 13.75 -17.27
N LYS A 189 -2.69 13.85 -18.43
CA LYS A 189 -1.29 13.45 -18.61
C LYS A 189 -0.32 14.65 -18.69
N TYR A 190 -0.73 15.72 -19.31
CA TYR A 190 0.14 16.86 -19.62
C TYR A 190 -0.38 18.18 -19.06
N TYR A 191 -1.10 18.10 -17.96
CA TYR A 191 -1.61 19.31 -17.31
C TYR A 191 -0.46 20.15 -16.75
N LYS A 192 -0.48 21.44 -17.09
CA LYS A 192 0.39 22.49 -16.55
C LYS A 192 -0.50 23.56 -15.93
N GLY A 193 -0.37 23.82 -14.66
CA GLY A 193 -1.21 24.78 -13.95
C GLY A 193 -1.07 24.61 -12.46
N GLY A 194 -1.83 25.33 -11.65
CA GLY A 194 -1.72 25.36 -10.20
C GLY A 194 -1.95 24.01 -9.48
N MET A 195 -2.46 23.00 -10.22
CA MET A 195 -2.59 21.62 -9.75
C MET A 195 -1.48 20.70 -10.31
N ALA A 196 -0.48 21.25 -11.01
CA ALA A 196 0.72 20.50 -11.38
C ALA A 196 1.48 20.13 -10.10
N ASP A 197 2.02 18.91 -10.10
CA ASP A 197 2.63 18.37 -8.90
C ASP A 197 4.11 18.77 -8.79
N ASP A 198 4.50 19.10 -7.58
CA ASP A 198 5.87 19.36 -7.18
C ASP A 198 6.28 18.44 -6.04
N ILE A 199 7.59 18.27 -5.88
CA ILE A 199 8.16 17.57 -4.74
C ILE A 199 8.61 18.60 -3.70
N TRP A 200 8.13 18.43 -2.51
CA TRP A 200 8.41 19.26 -1.35
C TRP A 200 9.16 18.47 -0.29
N ILE A 201 10.09 19.15 0.38
CA ILE A 201 10.78 18.59 1.56
C ILE A 201 10.27 19.31 2.80
N TYR A 202 9.74 18.55 3.74
CA TYR A 202 9.41 19.01 5.08
C TYR A 202 10.51 18.65 6.07
N ASP A 203 11.01 19.64 6.77
CA ASP A 203 11.95 19.52 7.89
C ASP A 203 11.22 19.88 9.19
N PRO A 204 10.80 18.89 9.99
CA PRO A 204 10.06 19.14 11.22
C PRO A 204 10.89 19.89 12.28
N ALA A 205 12.21 19.69 12.35
CA ALA A 205 13.07 20.35 13.31
C ALA A 205 13.22 21.84 13.00
N ALA A 206 13.38 22.18 11.73
CA ALA A 206 13.44 23.56 11.26
C ALA A 206 12.06 24.19 11.08
N LYS A 207 10.97 23.41 11.16
CA LYS A 207 9.60 23.82 10.81
C LYS A 207 9.51 24.47 9.43
N LYS A 208 10.26 23.94 8.47
CA LYS A 208 10.42 24.50 7.13
C LYS A 208 9.91 23.52 6.08
N VAL A 209 9.30 24.10 5.05
CA VAL A 209 8.91 23.37 3.82
C VAL A 209 9.63 24.04 2.65
N GLU A 210 10.20 23.23 1.75
CA GLU A 210 10.94 23.68 0.58
C GLU A 210 10.47 22.92 -0.67
N ASN A 211 10.13 23.65 -1.72
CA ASN A 211 9.87 23.09 -3.05
C ASN A 211 11.21 22.83 -3.74
N ILE A 212 11.50 21.58 -4.10
CA ILE A 212 12.78 21.20 -4.72
C ILE A 212 12.70 21.00 -6.22
N THR A 213 11.52 20.83 -6.78
CA THR A 213 11.33 20.70 -8.24
C THR A 213 11.03 22.01 -8.90
N ASN A 214 10.30 22.87 -8.22
CA ASN A 214 9.94 24.23 -8.68
C ASN A 214 9.49 24.23 -10.14
N ASN A 215 8.58 23.32 -10.48
CA ASN A 215 8.08 23.19 -11.83
C ASN A 215 7.37 24.47 -12.25
N VAL A 216 7.89 25.11 -13.28
CA VAL A 216 7.22 26.27 -13.89
C VAL A 216 6.03 25.74 -14.70
N SER A 217 4.84 25.98 -14.19
CA SER A 217 3.58 25.66 -14.85
C SER A 217 3.18 26.74 -15.85
#